data_856802767c0a6c8a2b53deb265dc9780
#
_entry.id   856802767c0a6c8a2b53deb265dc9780
#
_cell.length_a   1.000
_cell.length_b   1.000
_cell.length_c   1.000
_cell.angle_alpha   90.00
_cell.angle_beta   90.00
_cell.angle_gamma   90.00
#
_symmetry.space_group_name_H-M   'P 1'
#
loop_
_entity.id
_entity.type
_entity.pdbx_description
1 polymer ?
#
loop_
_entity_poly.entity_id
_entity_poly.type
_entity_poly.pdbx_seq_one_letter_code
_entity_poly.pdbx_strand_id
1 'polypeptide(L)'
;MKKLLLALICGALMTACSSPEPKETPLGAEAFVRVEGPNLIKPDGSKLFIRGTNLGNWLNPEGYMFGFSRTNSTWMIDLMIKELAGPDFAAKFWKAFKDNYITRADVEYIAQTGANTIRLPFNYKLFTDEDFMGLTAQQDGFARVDSVVNWCRDNDLYLILDMHDAPGGQTGDNIDDSYGYPWLLEDEACQQQFCDIWKQIADRYKNEPVILGYELINEAIAPYFDTDALNPKLEPLHKRAVKAIREVDQNHIILLGGPQWNSTFRVFRDSSYDDKLMYTCHRYGGAPTAEAISHFIQFRDSVNLPMYMGEIGHGTDEWQEAFCKTMEANNIGYTFWPYKKINSGCMMGIPTPENWDVVRTFSEAPRSTFSEIREARPDQETAKQALMNYVKNSTLANCIPQEGYIRSILLKVP
;
A
#
# COMPACT_ATOMS: atom_id res chain seq x y z
N MET A 1 64.03 7.96 48.01
CA MET A 1 62.90 7.21 48.53
C MET A 1 61.62 7.88 48.05
N LYS A 2 61.02 7.41 46.96
CA LYS A 2 59.73 7.90 46.44
C LYS A 2 58.72 6.78 46.66
N LYS A 3 57.69 7.06 47.46
CA LYS A 3 56.60 6.13 47.73
C LYS A 3 55.62 6.20 46.56
N LEU A 4 55.37 5.07 45.94
CA LEU A 4 54.31 4.89 44.90
C LEU A 4 53.00 4.60 45.65
N LEU A 5 51.98 5.44 45.40
CA LEU A 5 50.62 5.24 45.87
C LEU A 5 49.83 4.54 44.74
N LEU A 6 49.40 3.30 44.96
CA LEU A 6 48.54 2.53 44.08
C LEU A 6 47.10 2.85 44.45
N ALA A 7 46.35 3.53 43.53
CA ALA A 7 44.91 3.73 43.69
C ALA A 7 44.19 2.59 42.99
N LEU A 8 43.48 1.75 43.76
CA LEU A 8 42.52 0.77 43.24
C LEU A 8 41.23 1.51 42.83
N ILE A 9 40.93 1.47 41.56
CA ILE A 9 39.60 1.89 41.04
C ILE A 9 38.73 0.65 41.04
N CYS A 10 37.77 0.54 41.98
CA CYS A 10 36.66 -0.40 41.93
C CYS A 10 35.65 0.10 40.92
N GLY A 11 35.63 -0.48 39.70
CA GLY A 11 34.57 -0.31 38.73
C GLY A 11 33.34 -1.12 39.13
N ALA A 12 32.29 -0.45 39.61
CA ALA A 12 30.99 -1.08 39.80
C ALA A 12 30.35 -1.27 38.39
N LEU A 13 30.28 -2.51 37.93
CA LEU A 13 29.41 -2.88 36.80
C LEU A 13 27.96 -2.75 37.28
N MET A 14 27.29 -1.69 36.84
CA MET A 14 25.82 -1.63 36.89
C MET A 14 25.27 -2.51 35.75
N THR A 15 24.88 -3.73 36.07
CA THR A 15 23.97 -4.51 35.23
C THR A 15 22.60 -3.85 35.26
N ALA A 16 22.27 -3.13 34.23
CA ALA A 16 20.90 -2.69 34.00
C ALA A 16 20.05 -3.95 33.77
N CYS A 17 19.31 -4.38 34.78
CA CYS A 17 18.18 -5.29 34.61
C CYS A 17 17.11 -4.53 33.83
N SER A 18 17.00 -4.76 32.52
CA SER A 18 15.84 -4.43 31.77
C SER A 18 14.67 -5.29 32.31
N SER A 19 13.71 -4.65 32.96
CA SER A 19 12.45 -5.31 33.29
C SER A 19 11.85 -5.83 31.99
N PRO A 20 11.36 -7.08 31.91
CA PRO A 20 10.65 -7.53 30.73
C PRO A 20 9.45 -6.61 30.52
N GLU A 21 9.28 -6.10 29.31
CA GLU A 21 8.07 -5.38 28.95
C GLU A 21 6.85 -6.23 29.31
N PRO A 22 5.81 -5.64 29.89
CA PRO A 22 4.60 -6.38 30.20
C PRO A 22 4.08 -7.03 28.91
N LYS A 23 3.99 -8.34 28.87
CA LYS A 23 3.34 -9.05 27.74
C LYS A 23 1.91 -8.55 27.67
N GLU A 24 1.58 -7.82 26.62
CA GLU A 24 0.19 -7.44 26.35
C GLU A 24 -0.67 -8.69 26.33
N THR A 25 -1.79 -8.64 27.05
CA THR A 25 -2.77 -9.72 27.02
C THR A 25 -3.40 -9.71 25.62
N PRO A 26 -3.40 -10.83 24.89
CA PRO A 26 -4.06 -10.89 23.58
C PRO A 26 -5.52 -10.43 23.66
N LEU A 27 -5.93 -9.56 22.73
CA LEU A 27 -7.34 -9.18 22.60
C LEU A 27 -8.17 -10.36 22.13
N GLY A 28 -9.38 -10.48 22.66
CA GLY A 28 -10.35 -11.47 22.19
C GLY A 28 -10.91 -11.12 20.82
N ALA A 29 -11.46 -12.11 20.12
CA ALA A 29 -12.02 -11.94 18.78
C ALA A 29 -13.17 -10.90 18.72
N GLU A 30 -13.83 -10.64 19.83
CA GLU A 30 -14.90 -9.65 19.98
C GLU A 30 -14.43 -8.20 19.78
N ALA A 31 -13.13 -7.94 19.90
CA ALA A 31 -12.54 -6.61 19.66
C ALA A 31 -12.36 -6.29 18.16
N PHE A 32 -12.49 -7.29 17.29
CA PHE A 32 -12.20 -7.17 15.87
C PHE A 32 -13.48 -7.15 15.03
N VAL A 33 -13.37 -6.59 13.82
CA VAL A 33 -14.41 -6.75 12.80
C VAL A 33 -14.47 -8.23 12.40
N ARG A 34 -15.68 -8.77 12.31
CA ARG A 34 -15.90 -10.16 11.93
C ARG A 34 -16.66 -10.29 10.61
N VAL A 35 -16.51 -11.45 10.00
CA VAL A 35 -17.20 -11.83 8.76
C VAL A 35 -18.49 -12.57 9.13
N GLU A 36 -19.64 -12.10 8.58
CA GLU A 36 -20.92 -12.79 8.68
C GLU A 36 -21.58 -12.87 7.30
N GLY A 37 -21.37 -13.97 6.59
CA GLY A 37 -21.77 -14.08 5.19
C GLY A 37 -21.14 -12.95 4.37
N PRO A 38 -21.87 -12.25 3.50
CA PRO A 38 -21.34 -11.18 2.68
C PRO A 38 -21.16 -9.84 3.43
N ASN A 39 -21.18 -9.84 4.77
CA ASN A 39 -21.14 -8.62 5.57
C ASN A 39 -19.92 -8.59 6.50
N LEU A 40 -19.47 -7.38 6.79
CA LEU A 40 -18.52 -7.06 7.83
C LEU A 40 -19.30 -6.50 9.03
N ILE A 41 -19.05 -7.04 10.22
CA ILE A 41 -19.74 -6.64 11.45
C ILE A 41 -18.72 -6.12 12.45
N LYS A 42 -18.93 -4.88 12.90
CA LYS A 42 -18.09 -4.23 13.90
C LYS A 42 -18.27 -4.84 15.29
N PRO A 43 -17.35 -4.59 16.23
CA PRO A 43 -17.47 -5.05 17.62
C PRO A 43 -18.78 -4.66 18.30
N ASP A 44 -19.36 -3.52 17.96
CA ASP A 44 -20.64 -3.03 18.48
C ASP A 44 -21.88 -3.72 17.88
N GLY A 45 -21.67 -4.67 16.95
CA GLY A 45 -22.74 -5.39 16.25
C GLY A 45 -23.29 -4.65 15.01
N SER A 46 -22.89 -3.43 14.75
CA SER A 46 -23.30 -2.70 13.56
C SER A 46 -22.53 -3.16 12.32
N LYS A 47 -23.16 -3.03 11.15
CA LYS A 47 -22.52 -3.35 9.88
C LYS A 47 -21.47 -2.28 9.52
N LEU A 48 -20.30 -2.75 9.11
CA LEU A 48 -19.30 -1.91 8.46
C LEU A 48 -19.51 -1.95 6.94
N PHE A 49 -19.74 -0.80 6.35
CA PHE A 49 -19.70 -0.61 4.90
C PHE A 49 -18.46 0.24 4.57
N ILE A 50 -17.50 -0.34 3.86
CA ILE A 50 -16.23 0.33 3.55
C ILE A 50 -16.48 1.50 2.59
N ARG A 51 -16.06 2.71 3.00
CA ARG A 51 -15.93 3.91 2.16
C ARG A 51 -14.60 4.56 2.47
N GLY A 52 -13.75 4.69 1.47
CA GLY A 52 -12.43 5.22 1.75
C GLY A 52 -11.59 5.55 0.54
N THR A 53 -10.30 5.65 0.78
CA THR A 53 -9.30 5.98 -0.22
C THR A 53 -8.00 5.21 0.01
N ASN A 54 -7.15 5.19 -1.01
CA ASN A 54 -5.85 4.54 -0.99
C ASN A 54 -4.75 5.56 -0.77
N LEU A 55 -3.82 5.31 0.14
CA LEU A 55 -2.59 6.11 0.30
C LEU A 55 -1.55 5.74 -0.77
N GLY A 56 -1.97 5.67 -2.03
CA GLY A 56 -1.12 5.35 -3.18
C GLY A 56 0.03 6.33 -3.36
N ASN A 57 1.05 5.91 -4.10
CA ASN A 57 2.27 6.67 -4.40
C ASN A 57 3.19 6.97 -3.20
N TRP A 58 2.84 6.57 -2.00
CA TRP A 58 3.65 6.91 -0.81
C TRP A 58 4.69 5.83 -0.47
N LEU A 59 4.24 4.64 -0.13
CA LEU A 59 5.10 3.50 0.23
C LEU A 59 5.28 2.48 -0.91
N ASN A 60 4.68 2.77 -2.05
CA ASN A 60 4.90 2.14 -3.34
C ASN A 60 4.67 3.16 -4.46
N PRO A 61 5.68 3.97 -4.81
CA PRO A 61 5.58 4.97 -5.88
C PRO A 61 5.36 4.38 -7.26
N GLU A 62 4.48 5.02 -8.03
CA GLU A 62 4.21 4.69 -9.43
C GLU A 62 4.47 5.90 -10.33
N GLY A 63 5.12 5.68 -11.48
CA GLY A 63 5.59 6.74 -12.34
C GLY A 63 4.53 7.72 -12.81
N TYR A 64 3.35 7.24 -13.20
CA TYR A 64 2.29 8.12 -13.70
C TYR A 64 1.81 9.14 -12.66
N MET A 65 1.94 8.84 -11.36
CA MET A 65 1.57 9.77 -10.29
C MET A 65 2.56 10.93 -10.13
N PHE A 66 3.77 10.78 -10.71
CA PHE A 66 4.76 11.85 -10.90
C PHE A 66 4.64 12.52 -12.28
N GLY A 67 3.79 11.98 -13.16
CA GLY A 67 3.69 12.41 -14.56
C GLY A 67 4.76 11.80 -15.46
N PHE A 68 5.31 10.64 -15.09
CA PHE A 68 6.24 9.85 -15.92
C PHE A 68 5.48 8.80 -16.71
N SER A 69 5.94 8.44 -17.90
CA SER A 69 5.32 7.43 -18.76
C SER A 69 6.21 6.20 -19.04
N ARG A 70 7.52 6.32 -18.86
CA ARG A 70 8.47 5.21 -19.08
C ARG A 70 9.13 4.71 -17.81
N THR A 71 9.26 5.56 -16.82
CA THR A 71 9.84 5.23 -15.51
C THR A 71 8.69 4.95 -14.55
N ASN A 72 8.23 3.72 -14.50
CA ASN A 72 6.92 3.38 -13.95
C ASN A 72 6.94 2.74 -12.57
N SER A 73 7.84 1.79 -12.30
CA SER A 73 7.89 1.11 -11.02
C SER A 73 8.78 1.83 -10.00
N THR A 74 8.65 1.49 -8.74
CA THR A 74 9.40 2.13 -7.64
C THR A 74 10.91 2.04 -7.85
N TRP A 75 11.45 0.86 -8.22
CA TRP A 75 12.90 0.71 -8.43
C TRP A 75 13.40 1.52 -9.63
N MET A 76 12.60 1.62 -10.70
CA MET A 76 12.94 2.45 -11.86
C MET A 76 12.98 3.93 -11.50
N ILE A 77 12.06 4.40 -10.66
CA ILE A 77 12.01 5.78 -10.18
C ILE A 77 13.21 6.05 -9.27
N ASP A 78 13.53 5.14 -8.34
CA ASP A 78 14.69 5.29 -7.46
C ASP A 78 16.01 5.32 -8.25
N LEU A 79 16.17 4.40 -9.20
CA LEU A 79 17.33 4.39 -10.10
C LEU A 79 17.43 5.69 -10.90
N MET A 80 16.32 6.15 -11.47
CA MET A 80 16.29 7.41 -12.23
C MET A 80 16.72 8.60 -11.38
N ILE A 81 16.26 8.70 -10.14
CA ILE A 81 16.66 9.80 -9.24
C ILE A 81 18.14 9.68 -8.86
N LYS A 82 18.67 8.46 -8.63
CA LYS A 82 20.09 8.21 -8.40
C LYS A 82 20.96 8.61 -9.61
N GLU A 83 20.51 8.31 -10.83
CA GLU A 83 21.17 8.71 -12.06
C GLU A 83 21.13 10.23 -12.27
N LEU A 84 20.02 10.88 -11.96
CA LEU A 84 19.79 12.30 -12.13
C LEU A 84 20.58 13.16 -11.14
N ALA A 85 20.50 12.82 -9.85
CA ALA A 85 20.92 13.71 -8.77
C ALA A 85 22.01 13.12 -7.84
N GLY A 86 22.36 11.85 -8.03
CA GLY A 86 23.33 11.10 -7.23
C GLY A 86 22.70 10.37 -6.03
N PRO A 87 23.34 9.28 -5.54
CA PRO A 87 22.76 8.40 -4.53
C PRO A 87 22.51 9.09 -3.19
N ASP A 88 23.41 9.94 -2.72
CA ASP A 88 23.24 10.67 -1.46
C ASP A 88 22.07 11.65 -1.49
N PHE A 89 21.82 12.27 -2.65
CA PHE A 89 20.68 13.15 -2.81
C PHE A 89 19.38 12.35 -2.95
N ALA A 90 19.40 11.23 -3.66
CA ALA A 90 18.26 10.33 -3.76
C ALA A 90 17.78 9.86 -2.38
N ALA A 91 18.70 9.45 -1.50
CA ALA A 91 18.36 9.08 -0.12
C ALA A 91 17.71 10.24 0.66
N LYS A 92 18.24 11.47 0.51
CA LYS A 92 17.64 12.68 1.13
C LYS A 92 16.26 12.99 0.58
N PHE A 93 16.10 12.90 -0.75
CA PHE A 93 14.79 13.09 -1.40
C PHE A 93 13.76 12.09 -0.88
N TRP A 94 14.10 10.79 -0.87
CA TRP A 94 13.18 9.76 -0.43
C TRP A 94 12.81 9.87 1.04
N LYS A 95 13.79 10.24 1.89
CA LYS A 95 13.49 10.52 3.29
C LYS A 95 12.49 11.66 3.41
N ALA A 96 12.75 12.79 2.74
CA ALA A 96 11.88 13.96 2.77
C ALA A 96 10.50 13.64 2.15
N PHE A 97 10.46 12.89 1.06
CA PHE A 97 9.22 12.42 0.44
C PHE A 97 8.36 11.60 1.42
N LYS A 98 8.94 10.55 2.02
CA LYS A 98 8.22 9.70 2.97
C LYS A 98 7.74 10.45 4.22
N ASP A 99 8.50 11.46 4.67
CA ASP A 99 8.16 12.24 5.86
C ASP A 99 7.05 13.28 5.61
N ASN A 100 6.83 13.69 4.35
CA ASN A 100 5.95 14.82 4.01
C ASN A 100 4.77 14.46 3.09
N TYR A 101 4.84 13.37 2.33
CA TYR A 101 3.82 13.02 1.35
C TYR A 101 2.50 12.63 2.03
N ILE A 102 2.56 11.76 3.02
CA ILE A 102 1.44 11.43 3.90
C ILE A 102 1.86 11.70 5.34
N THR A 103 1.03 12.46 6.05
CA THR A 103 1.23 12.87 7.43
C THR A 103 -0.04 12.62 8.25
N ARG A 104 0.03 12.83 9.56
CA ARG A 104 -1.16 12.84 10.44
C ARG A 104 -2.28 13.74 9.89
N ALA A 105 -1.93 14.93 9.41
CA ALA A 105 -2.91 15.89 8.89
C ALA A 105 -3.67 15.35 7.67
N ASP A 106 -3.04 14.53 6.83
CA ASP A 106 -3.70 13.87 5.69
C ASP A 106 -4.75 12.87 6.18
N VAL A 107 -4.42 12.06 7.19
CA VAL A 107 -5.35 11.09 7.78
C VAL A 107 -6.51 11.78 8.49
N GLU A 108 -6.25 12.86 9.23
CA GLU A 108 -7.28 13.72 9.83
C GLU A 108 -8.21 14.33 8.77
N TYR A 109 -7.65 14.80 7.65
CA TYR A 109 -8.44 15.30 6.53
C TYR A 109 -9.33 14.21 5.93
N ILE A 110 -8.79 13.02 5.70
CA ILE A 110 -9.56 11.87 5.20
C ILE A 110 -10.72 11.54 6.14
N ALA A 111 -10.50 11.49 7.44
CA ALA A 111 -11.56 11.24 8.43
C ALA A 111 -12.67 12.32 8.38
N GLN A 112 -12.29 13.59 8.25
CA GLN A 112 -13.24 14.70 8.14
C GLN A 112 -14.14 14.61 6.90
N THR A 113 -13.71 13.92 5.84
CA THR A 113 -14.55 13.67 4.67
C THR A 113 -15.70 12.69 4.95
N GLY A 114 -15.68 11.99 6.08
CA GLY A 114 -16.62 10.92 6.40
C GLY A 114 -16.23 9.55 5.81
N ALA A 115 -15.02 9.42 5.29
CA ALA A 115 -14.41 8.11 5.03
C ALA A 115 -14.26 7.35 6.35
N ASN A 116 -14.33 6.02 6.28
CA ASN A 116 -14.18 5.15 7.45
C ASN A 116 -13.05 4.13 7.30
N THR A 117 -12.40 4.08 6.14
CA THR A 117 -11.34 3.09 5.85
C THR A 117 -10.25 3.73 4.99
N ILE A 118 -9.02 3.41 5.32
CA ILE A 118 -7.84 3.69 4.51
C ILE A 118 -7.25 2.35 4.06
N ARG A 119 -6.92 2.24 2.76
CA ARG A 119 -6.07 1.16 2.24
C ARG A 119 -4.65 1.72 2.10
N LEU A 120 -3.67 1.01 2.67
CA LEU A 120 -2.25 1.39 2.66
C LEU A 120 -1.47 0.44 1.75
N PRO A 121 -1.24 0.82 0.49
CA PRO A 121 -0.34 0.11 -0.39
C PRO A 121 1.11 0.27 0.07
N PHE A 122 1.85 -0.85 0.13
CA PHE A 122 3.26 -0.85 0.49
C PHE A 122 4.07 -1.84 -0.35
N ASN A 123 5.34 -1.52 -0.55
CA ASN A 123 6.32 -2.42 -1.14
C ASN A 123 6.88 -3.34 -0.05
N TYR A 124 7.04 -4.63 -0.34
CA TYR A 124 7.57 -5.64 0.59
C TYR A 124 8.96 -5.28 1.15
N LYS A 125 9.76 -4.53 0.40
CA LYS A 125 11.11 -4.11 0.79
C LYS A 125 11.14 -3.23 2.05
N LEU A 126 10.02 -2.60 2.40
CA LEU A 126 9.87 -1.88 3.67
C LEU A 126 10.09 -2.77 4.90
N PHE A 127 9.93 -4.08 4.76
CA PHE A 127 10.03 -5.07 5.82
C PHE A 127 11.25 -6.00 5.66
N THR A 128 12.21 -5.58 4.83
CA THR A 128 13.49 -6.27 4.60
C THR A 128 14.64 -5.32 4.90
N ASP A 129 15.88 -5.83 4.78
CA ASP A 129 17.09 -5.02 4.88
C ASP A 129 17.60 -4.56 3.49
N GLU A 130 16.76 -4.64 2.46
CA GLU A 130 17.09 -4.16 1.12
C GLU A 130 17.10 -2.63 1.06
N ASP A 131 17.97 -2.05 0.23
CA ASP A 131 17.93 -0.60 -0.06
C ASP A 131 16.64 -0.28 -0.82
N PHE A 132 15.76 0.45 -0.17
CA PHE A 132 14.48 0.83 -0.72
C PHE A 132 14.16 2.28 -0.39
N MET A 133 14.13 3.14 -1.42
CA MET A 133 13.82 4.56 -1.23
C MET A 133 14.61 5.20 -0.08
N GLY A 134 15.92 4.88 0.02
CA GLY A 134 16.80 5.35 1.07
C GLY A 134 16.55 4.76 2.47
N LEU A 135 15.72 3.72 2.60
CA LEU A 135 15.63 2.89 3.81
C LEU A 135 16.63 1.74 3.71
N THR A 136 17.24 1.40 4.84
CA THR A 136 18.24 0.33 4.92
C THR A 136 17.97 -0.64 6.07
N ALA A 137 16.83 -0.53 6.73
CA ALA A 137 16.44 -1.39 7.83
C ALA A 137 14.92 -1.52 7.94
N GLN A 138 14.45 -2.75 8.15
CA GLN A 138 13.00 -3.07 8.28
C GLN A 138 12.28 -2.30 9.40
N GLN A 139 12.98 -1.89 10.45
CA GLN A 139 12.41 -1.08 11.53
C GLN A 139 11.87 0.26 11.04
N ASP A 140 12.46 0.84 9.99
CA ASP A 140 11.98 2.10 9.41
C ASP A 140 10.62 1.92 8.73
N GLY A 141 10.39 0.78 8.07
CA GLY A 141 9.10 0.41 7.48
C GLY A 141 8.02 0.24 8.54
N PHE A 142 8.33 -0.53 9.59
CA PHE A 142 7.40 -0.71 10.71
C PHE A 142 7.06 0.60 11.41
N ALA A 143 8.03 1.48 11.65
CA ALA A 143 7.77 2.78 12.29
C ALA A 143 6.80 3.65 11.49
N ARG A 144 6.81 3.54 10.15
CA ARG A 144 5.85 4.25 9.29
C ARG A 144 4.46 3.64 9.37
N VAL A 145 4.35 2.33 9.31
CA VAL A 145 3.06 1.65 9.47
C VAL A 145 2.49 1.89 10.87
N ASP A 146 3.31 1.83 11.93
CA ASP A 146 2.90 2.18 13.30
C ASP A 146 2.32 3.59 13.37
N SER A 147 2.93 4.54 12.66
CA SER A 147 2.41 5.91 12.59
C SER A 147 1.00 5.95 11.98
N VAL A 148 0.78 5.26 10.86
CA VAL A 148 -0.54 5.19 10.21
C VAL A 148 -1.56 4.49 11.10
N VAL A 149 -1.19 3.38 11.74
CA VAL A 149 -2.03 2.67 12.71
C VAL A 149 -2.50 3.61 13.82
N ASN A 150 -1.55 4.37 14.41
CA ASN A 150 -1.89 5.34 15.45
C ASN A 150 -2.79 6.46 14.93
N TRP A 151 -2.52 7.02 13.73
CA TRP A 151 -3.35 8.06 13.14
C TRP A 151 -4.76 7.56 12.82
N CYS A 152 -4.90 6.35 12.30
CA CYS A 152 -6.20 5.74 12.05
C CYS A 152 -6.98 5.50 13.36
N ARG A 153 -6.31 5.00 14.41
CA ARG A 153 -6.92 4.79 15.73
C ARG A 153 -7.45 6.09 16.32
N ASP A 154 -6.64 7.17 16.26
CA ASP A 154 -7.01 8.48 16.80
C ASP A 154 -8.15 9.15 16.02
N ASN A 155 -8.49 8.67 14.82
CA ASN A 155 -9.50 9.23 13.93
C ASN A 155 -10.65 8.27 13.60
N ASP A 156 -10.81 7.18 14.34
CA ASP A 156 -11.87 6.17 14.16
C ASP A 156 -11.93 5.59 12.72
N LEU A 157 -10.77 5.42 12.08
CA LEU A 157 -10.63 4.84 10.75
C LEU A 157 -10.16 3.39 10.84
N TYR A 158 -10.69 2.51 10.02
CA TYR A 158 -10.09 1.21 9.76
C TYR A 158 -8.94 1.30 8.76
N LEU A 159 -7.98 0.39 8.89
CA LEU A 159 -6.81 0.31 8.03
C LEU A 159 -6.74 -1.07 7.35
N ILE A 160 -6.58 -1.10 6.04
CA ILE A 160 -6.24 -2.31 5.28
C ILE A 160 -4.76 -2.20 4.90
N LEU A 161 -3.97 -3.19 5.28
CA LEU A 161 -2.57 -3.31 4.85
C LEU A 161 -2.53 -4.11 3.55
N ASP A 162 -2.04 -3.49 2.48
CA ASP A 162 -1.98 -4.08 1.14
C ASP A 162 -0.53 -4.26 0.68
N MET A 163 -0.08 -5.50 0.51
CA MET A 163 1.19 -5.75 -0.15
C MET A 163 1.03 -5.50 -1.65
N HIS A 164 1.29 -4.26 -2.02
CA HIS A 164 1.12 -3.77 -3.39
C HIS A 164 2.22 -4.26 -4.32
N ASP A 165 3.35 -4.58 -3.74
CA ASP A 165 4.53 -5.08 -4.42
C ASP A 165 5.14 -6.21 -3.59
N ALA A 166 5.16 -7.41 -4.16
CA ALA A 166 5.58 -8.64 -3.50
C ALA A 166 6.96 -9.13 -4.00
N PRO A 167 7.68 -9.95 -3.21
CA PRO A 167 8.97 -10.51 -3.61
C PRO A 167 8.93 -11.15 -5.01
N GLY A 168 9.82 -10.73 -5.89
CA GLY A 168 9.89 -11.20 -7.27
C GLY A 168 8.84 -10.61 -8.22
N GLY A 169 7.90 -9.81 -7.71
CA GLY A 169 6.77 -9.26 -8.44
C GLY A 169 5.64 -10.27 -8.65
N GLN A 170 4.41 -9.80 -8.54
CA GLN A 170 3.20 -10.61 -8.68
C GLN A 170 2.44 -10.34 -9.96
N THR A 171 2.54 -9.12 -10.49
CA THR A 171 1.83 -8.68 -11.71
C THR A 171 2.65 -8.97 -12.96
N GLY A 172 3.97 -8.70 -12.90
CA GLY A 172 4.90 -8.77 -14.04
C GLY A 172 4.91 -7.49 -14.87
N ASP A 173 4.39 -6.37 -14.37
CA ASP A 173 4.23 -5.10 -15.08
C ASP A 173 4.65 -3.90 -14.18
N ASN A 174 4.37 -2.70 -14.66
CA ASN A 174 4.79 -1.42 -14.05
C ASN A 174 4.20 -1.11 -12.67
N ILE A 175 3.20 -1.85 -12.22
CA ILE A 175 2.57 -1.69 -10.91
C ILE A 175 3.27 -2.46 -9.79
N ASP A 176 4.30 -3.22 -10.13
CA ASP A 176 5.18 -3.89 -9.18
C ASP A 176 6.67 -3.72 -9.56
N ASP A 177 7.58 -4.08 -8.65
CA ASP A 177 9.03 -4.05 -8.89
C ASP A 177 9.55 -5.31 -9.59
N SER A 178 8.71 -5.98 -10.38
CA SER A 178 9.08 -7.19 -11.12
C SER A 178 10.15 -6.92 -12.19
N TYR A 179 10.74 -8.01 -12.64
CA TYR A 179 11.67 -8.01 -13.75
C TYR A 179 10.96 -8.32 -15.09
N GLY A 180 9.72 -7.81 -15.28
CA GLY A 180 8.89 -8.05 -16.47
C GLY A 180 8.24 -9.44 -16.51
N TYR A 181 8.15 -10.12 -15.35
CA TYR A 181 7.49 -11.41 -15.19
C TYR A 181 7.06 -11.62 -13.73
N PRO A 182 5.91 -12.26 -13.44
CA PRO A 182 5.43 -12.48 -12.06
C PRO A 182 6.17 -13.64 -11.37
N TRP A 183 7.44 -13.43 -11.01
CA TRP A 183 8.32 -14.45 -10.44
C TRP A 183 7.85 -14.99 -9.10
N LEU A 184 7.07 -14.24 -8.35
CA LEU A 184 6.45 -14.71 -7.10
C LEU A 184 5.74 -16.06 -7.29
N LEU A 185 5.12 -16.28 -8.46
CA LEU A 185 4.35 -17.50 -8.72
C LEU A 185 5.22 -18.69 -9.18
N GLU A 186 6.51 -18.46 -9.47
CA GLU A 186 7.44 -19.44 -10.00
C GLU A 186 8.60 -19.74 -9.04
N ASP A 187 9.04 -18.77 -8.27
CA ASP A 187 10.23 -18.86 -7.44
C ASP A 187 9.87 -19.16 -5.97
N GLU A 188 10.36 -20.32 -5.49
CA GLU A 188 10.10 -20.78 -4.11
C GLU A 188 10.70 -19.85 -3.05
N ALA A 189 11.84 -19.20 -3.32
CA ALA A 189 12.46 -18.28 -2.39
C ALA A 189 11.62 -17.02 -2.23
N CYS A 190 11.07 -16.49 -3.34
CA CYS A 190 10.14 -15.36 -3.32
C CYS A 190 8.85 -15.71 -2.56
N GLN A 191 8.29 -16.91 -2.77
CA GLN A 191 7.09 -17.38 -2.06
C GLN A 191 7.34 -17.53 -0.55
N GLN A 192 8.50 -18.05 -0.16
CA GLN A 192 8.86 -18.17 1.24
C GLN A 192 9.02 -16.80 1.89
N GLN A 193 9.76 -15.88 1.24
CA GLN A 193 9.94 -14.51 1.72
C GLN A 193 8.59 -13.78 1.86
N PHE A 194 7.69 -13.94 0.90
CA PHE A 194 6.32 -13.42 0.96
C PHE A 194 5.56 -13.90 2.20
N CYS A 195 5.60 -15.20 2.48
CA CYS A 195 4.94 -15.77 3.66
C CYS A 195 5.59 -15.30 4.98
N ASP A 196 6.91 -15.19 5.01
CA ASP A 196 7.65 -14.76 6.20
C ASP A 196 7.38 -13.29 6.53
N ILE A 197 7.30 -12.42 5.53
CA ILE A 197 6.96 -11.01 5.70
C ILE A 197 5.53 -10.86 6.24
N TRP A 198 4.55 -11.57 5.66
CA TRP A 198 3.18 -11.53 6.16
C TRP A 198 3.06 -12.06 7.58
N LYS A 199 3.77 -13.13 7.91
CA LYS A 199 3.82 -13.64 9.30
C LYS A 199 4.41 -12.61 10.26
N GLN A 200 5.48 -11.92 9.85
CA GLN A 200 6.12 -10.87 10.65
C GLN A 200 5.19 -9.67 10.88
N ILE A 201 4.49 -9.22 9.83
CA ILE A 201 3.49 -8.15 9.92
C ILE A 201 2.35 -8.58 10.85
N ALA A 202 1.82 -9.77 10.66
CA ALA A 202 0.73 -10.31 11.46
C ALA A 202 1.12 -10.48 12.94
N ASP A 203 2.32 -10.96 13.24
CA ASP A 203 2.80 -11.10 14.62
C ASP A 203 2.91 -9.75 15.34
N ARG A 204 3.35 -8.71 14.61
CA ARG A 204 3.43 -7.34 15.16
C ARG A 204 2.07 -6.76 15.46
N TYR A 205 1.11 -6.94 14.55
CA TYR A 205 -0.19 -6.23 14.60
C TYR A 205 -1.36 -7.08 15.09
N LYS A 206 -1.15 -8.31 15.54
CA LYS A 206 -2.23 -9.23 15.98
C LYS A 206 -3.17 -8.70 17.06
N ASN A 207 -2.76 -7.65 17.78
CA ASN A 207 -3.56 -6.98 18.82
C ASN A 207 -4.06 -5.59 18.40
N GLU A 208 -4.06 -5.27 17.11
CA GLU A 208 -4.43 -3.95 16.58
C GLU A 208 -5.79 -3.96 15.86
N PRO A 209 -6.91 -3.83 16.56
CA PRO A 209 -8.24 -3.96 15.95
C PRO A 209 -8.60 -2.82 14.98
N VAL A 210 -7.79 -1.76 14.93
CA VAL A 210 -7.91 -0.70 13.92
C VAL A 210 -7.54 -1.22 12.53
N ILE A 211 -6.69 -2.22 12.45
CA ILE A 211 -6.42 -2.93 11.20
C ILE A 211 -7.62 -3.83 10.90
N LEU A 212 -8.31 -3.56 9.79
CA LEU A 212 -9.41 -4.38 9.31
C LEU A 212 -8.91 -5.74 8.84
N GLY A 213 -7.80 -5.74 8.11
CA GLY A 213 -7.22 -6.97 7.58
C GLY A 213 -5.99 -6.76 6.71
N TYR A 214 -5.50 -7.90 6.21
CA TYR A 214 -4.31 -8.03 5.39
C TYR A 214 -4.71 -8.41 3.97
N GLU A 215 -4.50 -7.49 3.02
CA GLU A 215 -4.66 -7.75 1.59
C GLU A 215 -3.35 -8.32 1.06
N LEU A 216 -3.38 -9.63 0.77
CA LEU A 216 -2.16 -10.41 0.60
C LEU A 216 -1.35 -9.99 -0.61
N ILE A 217 -2.01 -9.74 -1.75
CA ILE A 217 -1.36 -9.41 -3.02
C ILE A 217 -2.24 -8.46 -3.81
N ASN A 218 -1.66 -7.34 -4.25
CA ASN A 218 -2.29 -6.46 -5.23
C ASN A 218 -2.16 -7.02 -6.65
N GLU A 219 -3.23 -7.01 -7.42
CA GLU A 219 -3.28 -7.13 -8.89
C GLU A 219 -2.38 -8.20 -9.53
N ALA A 220 -2.45 -9.43 -9.03
CA ALA A 220 -1.63 -10.52 -9.54
C ALA A 220 -1.91 -10.85 -11.02
N ILE A 221 -0.87 -11.26 -11.73
CA ILE A 221 -0.87 -11.82 -13.09
C ILE A 221 -1.54 -10.91 -14.12
N ALA A 222 -0.78 -10.11 -14.83
CA ALA A 222 -1.30 -9.32 -15.94
C ALA A 222 -1.90 -10.23 -17.04
N PRO A 223 -2.96 -9.77 -17.75
CA PRO A 223 -3.77 -10.64 -18.62
C PRO A 223 -3.07 -11.12 -19.91
N TYR A 224 -1.90 -10.57 -20.23
CA TYR A 224 -1.12 -10.94 -21.41
C TYR A 224 -0.07 -12.03 -21.15
N PHE A 225 0.07 -12.53 -19.90
CA PHE A 225 0.87 -13.71 -19.60
C PHE A 225 0.11 -15.00 -19.88
N ASP A 226 0.80 -16.13 -19.78
CA ASP A 226 0.17 -17.45 -19.85
C ASP A 226 -0.70 -17.70 -18.60
N THR A 227 -1.95 -17.26 -18.69
CA THR A 227 -2.90 -17.35 -17.59
C THR A 227 -3.28 -18.80 -17.26
N ASP A 228 -3.22 -19.73 -18.21
CA ASP A 228 -3.51 -21.15 -17.98
C ASP A 228 -2.42 -21.79 -17.10
N ALA A 229 -1.17 -21.37 -17.28
CA ALA A 229 -0.04 -21.85 -16.47
C ALA A 229 0.05 -21.16 -15.10
N LEU A 230 -0.25 -19.87 -15.02
CA LEU A 230 -0.02 -19.06 -13.81
C LEU A 230 -1.21 -19.03 -12.84
N ASN A 231 -2.43 -18.88 -13.35
CA ASN A 231 -3.63 -18.76 -12.51
C ASN A 231 -3.81 -19.90 -11.49
N PRO A 232 -3.52 -21.19 -11.84
CA PRO A 232 -3.64 -22.28 -10.86
C PRO A 232 -2.71 -22.19 -9.66
N LYS A 233 -1.66 -21.34 -9.71
CA LYS A 233 -0.66 -21.20 -8.65
C LYS A 233 -1.09 -20.18 -7.58
N LEU A 234 -2.03 -19.29 -7.90
CA LEU A 234 -2.40 -18.18 -7.02
C LEU A 234 -3.11 -18.65 -5.73
N GLU A 235 -4.15 -19.49 -5.84
CA GLU A 235 -4.86 -19.98 -4.65
C GLU A 235 -3.97 -20.79 -3.70
N PRO A 236 -3.11 -21.71 -4.17
CA PRO A 236 -2.15 -22.39 -3.30
C PRO A 236 -1.20 -21.45 -2.56
N LEU A 237 -0.72 -20.39 -3.22
CA LEU A 237 0.13 -19.38 -2.60
C LEU A 237 -0.64 -18.60 -1.52
N HIS A 238 -1.87 -18.18 -1.79
CA HIS A 238 -2.73 -17.54 -0.79
C HIS A 238 -2.95 -18.44 0.44
N LYS A 239 -3.27 -19.72 0.23
CA LYS A 239 -3.43 -20.68 1.33
C LYS A 239 -2.15 -20.85 2.17
N ARG A 240 -0.98 -20.82 1.52
CA ARG A 240 0.32 -20.86 2.21
C ARG A 240 0.53 -19.63 3.09
N ALA A 241 0.25 -18.44 2.56
CA ALA A 241 0.37 -17.20 3.33
C ALA A 241 -0.64 -17.13 4.49
N VAL A 242 -1.90 -17.48 4.25
CA VAL A 242 -2.91 -17.58 5.31
C VAL A 242 -2.45 -18.51 6.43
N LYS A 243 -1.94 -19.68 6.09
CA LYS A 243 -1.40 -20.61 7.09
C LYS A 243 -0.28 -19.99 7.91
N ALA A 244 0.64 -19.27 7.30
CA ALA A 244 1.75 -18.59 7.99
C ALA A 244 1.24 -17.48 8.93
N ILE A 245 0.28 -16.68 8.49
CA ILE A 245 -0.37 -15.65 9.31
C ILE A 245 -1.10 -16.29 10.50
N ARG A 246 -1.85 -17.35 10.29
CA ARG A 246 -2.64 -18.03 11.35
C ARG A 246 -1.79 -18.72 12.41
N GLU A 247 -0.49 -18.88 12.19
CA GLU A 247 0.43 -19.31 13.26
C GLU A 247 0.58 -18.25 14.37
N VAL A 248 0.32 -16.97 14.07
CA VAL A 248 0.55 -15.85 15.00
C VAL A 248 -0.69 -14.97 15.22
N ASP A 249 -1.61 -14.91 14.27
CA ASP A 249 -2.79 -14.04 14.29
C ASP A 249 -4.05 -14.81 13.91
N GLN A 250 -4.99 -14.89 14.85
CA GLN A 250 -6.26 -15.60 14.67
C GLN A 250 -7.44 -14.66 14.41
N ASN A 251 -7.22 -13.32 14.38
CA ASN A 251 -8.31 -12.35 14.48
C ASN A 251 -8.55 -11.56 13.19
N HIS A 252 -7.50 -11.09 12.53
CA HIS A 252 -7.64 -10.22 11.37
C HIS A 252 -8.23 -10.93 10.16
N ILE A 253 -8.98 -10.15 9.37
CA ILE A 253 -9.52 -10.60 8.08
C ILE A 253 -8.39 -10.71 7.08
N ILE A 254 -8.43 -11.75 6.24
CA ILE A 254 -7.51 -11.90 5.12
C ILE A 254 -8.24 -11.55 3.83
N LEU A 255 -7.69 -10.60 3.08
CA LEU A 255 -8.24 -10.14 1.81
C LEU A 255 -7.51 -10.79 0.65
N LEU A 256 -8.25 -11.37 -0.28
CA LEU A 256 -7.75 -12.13 -1.41
C LEU A 256 -8.08 -11.44 -2.72
N GLY A 257 -7.06 -11.02 -3.45
CA GLY A 257 -7.15 -10.52 -4.81
C GLY A 257 -7.14 -11.65 -5.83
N GLY A 258 -7.95 -11.53 -6.87
CA GLY A 258 -7.93 -12.45 -8.01
C GLY A 258 -6.85 -12.09 -9.04
N PRO A 259 -6.55 -12.98 -9.99
CA PRO A 259 -5.64 -12.65 -11.07
C PRO A 259 -6.24 -11.67 -12.08
N GLN A 260 -5.43 -11.29 -13.08
CA GLN A 260 -5.75 -10.30 -14.11
C GLN A 260 -6.22 -8.98 -13.49
N TRP A 261 -5.32 -8.40 -12.64
CA TRP A 261 -5.56 -7.11 -11.98
C TRP A 261 -6.82 -7.12 -11.08
N ASN A 262 -6.96 -8.16 -10.25
CA ASN A 262 -8.11 -8.35 -9.35
C ASN A 262 -9.47 -8.34 -10.07
N SER A 263 -9.52 -8.76 -11.36
CA SER A 263 -10.75 -8.73 -12.16
C SER A 263 -11.43 -10.08 -12.32
N THR A 264 -10.78 -11.20 -11.99
CA THR A 264 -11.36 -12.54 -12.12
C THR A 264 -11.21 -13.35 -10.84
N PHE A 265 -12.17 -14.25 -10.57
CA PHE A 265 -12.21 -15.02 -9.32
C PHE A 265 -12.37 -16.53 -9.52
N ARG A 266 -12.38 -16.99 -10.78
CA ARG A 266 -12.57 -18.41 -11.13
C ARG A 266 -11.46 -19.34 -10.64
N VAL A 267 -10.33 -18.77 -10.21
CA VAL A 267 -9.20 -19.52 -9.65
C VAL A 267 -9.49 -20.05 -8.25
N PHE A 268 -10.34 -19.37 -7.49
CA PHE A 268 -10.69 -19.75 -6.14
C PHE A 268 -11.70 -20.92 -6.18
N ARG A 269 -11.28 -22.07 -5.68
CA ARG A 269 -12.05 -23.31 -5.68
C ARG A 269 -12.57 -23.69 -4.30
N ASP A 270 -11.94 -23.16 -3.27
CA ASP A 270 -12.23 -23.51 -1.88
C ASP A 270 -12.00 -22.28 -0.99
N SER A 271 -13.03 -21.83 -0.32
CA SER A 271 -12.98 -20.74 0.67
C SER A 271 -13.15 -21.23 2.11
N SER A 272 -13.19 -22.56 2.33
CA SER A 272 -13.47 -23.15 3.63
C SER A 272 -12.25 -23.29 4.55
N TYR A 273 -11.06 -22.96 4.05
CA TYR A 273 -9.80 -23.11 4.80
C TYR A 273 -9.55 -22.04 5.86
N ASP A 274 -10.37 -20.97 5.85
CA ASP A 274 -10.34 -19.92 6.87
C ASP A 274 -11.73 -19.26 6.95
N ASP A 275 -12.19 -18.92 8.15
CA ASP A 275 -13.51 -18.32 8.39
C ASP A 275 -13.52 -16.79 8.36
N LYS A 276 -12.36 -16.16 8.15
CA LYS A 276 -12.16 -14.70 8.12
C LYS A 276 -11.60 -14.23 6.78
N LEU A 277 -12.14 -14.79 5.69
CA LEU A 277 -11.78 -14.38 4.34
C LEU A 277 -12.70 -13.27 3.83
N MET A 278 -12.13 -12.40 3.02
CA MET A 278 -12.80 -11.38 2.24
C MET A 278 -12.14 -11.30 0.87
N TYR A 279 -12.87 -10.87 -0.16
CA TYR A 279 -12.28 -10.69 -1.49
C TYR A 279 -12.16 -9.22 -1.85
N THR A 280 -11.10 -8.88 -2.59
CA THR A 280 -10.88 -7.55 -3.18
C THR A 280 -10.97 -7.65 -4.69
N CYS A 281 -11.72 -6.74 -5.32
CA CYS A 281 -11.80 -6.61 -6.77
C CYS A 281 -11.42 -5.19 -7.18
N HIS A 282 -10.93 -5.04 -8.42
CA HIS A 282 -10.55 -3.75 -8.99
C HIS A 282 -11.29 -3.50 -10.29
N ARG A 283 -11.65 -2.25 -10.54
CA ARG A 283 -12.30 -1.88 -11.80
C ARG A 283 -12.09 -0.41 -12.13
N TYR A 284 -11.55 -0.18 -13.30
CA TYR A 284 -11.42 1.14 -13.89
C TYR A 284 -12.24 1.22 -15.18
N GLY A 285 -13.06 2.27 -15.31
CA GLY A 285 -13.86 2.52 -16.51
C GLY A 285 -15.03 1.54 -16.73
N GLY A 286 -15.57 1.56 -17.95
CA GLY A 286 -16.75 0.79 -18.35
C GLY A 286 -18.06 1.38 -17.82
N ALA A 287 -19.19 0.69 -18.01
CA ALA A 287 -20.49 1.17 -17.55
C ALA A 287 -20.59 1.10 -16.01
N PRO A 288 -21.09 2.15 -15.33
CA PRO A 288 -21.26 2.17 -13.88
C PRO A 288 -22.57 1.48 -13.44
N THR A 289 -22.78 0.24 -13.86
CA THR A 289 -24.03 -0.51 -13.66
C THR A 289 -23.80 -1.85 -12.97
N ALA A 290 -24.81 -2.37 -12.28
CA ALA A 290 -24.78 -3.68 -11.64
C ALA A 290 -24.52 -4.82 -12.64
N GLU A 291 -24.99 -4.71 -13.86
CA GLU A 291 -24.74 -5.68 -14.93
C GLU A 291 -23.24 -5.78 -15.23
N ALA A 292 -22.55 -4.64 -15.30
CA ALA A 292 -21.11 -4.58 -15.59
C ALA A 292 -20.23 -5.21 -14.49
N ILE A 293 -20.74 -5.31 -13.25
CA ILE A 293 -20.08 -5.95 -12.12
C ILE A 293 -20.76 -7.25 -11.68
N SER A 294 -21.67 -7.78 -12.50
CA SER A 294 -22.48 -8.96 -12.14
C SER A 294 -21.63 -10.19 -11.80
N HIS A 295 -20.48 -10.36 -12.44
CA HIS A 295 -19.57 -11.46 -12.17
C HIS A 295 -18.93 -11.37 -10.77
N PHE A 296 -18.65 -10.18 -10.25
CA PHE A 296 -18.20 -9.97 -8.87
C PHE A 296 -19.32 -10.31 -7.88
N ILE A 297 -20.54 -9.82 -8.14
CA ILE A 297 -21.73 -10.09 -7.32
C ILE A 297 -21.99 -11.59 -7.26
N GLN A 298 -22.04 -12.27 -8.41
CA GLN A 298 -22.26 -13.72 -8.50
C GLN A 298 -21.20 -14.53 -7.76
N PHE A 299 -19.92 -14.16 -7.89
CA PHE A 299 -18.85 -14.83 -7.17
C PHE A 299 -19.02 -14.64 -5.66
N ARG A 300 -19.17 -13.39 -5.18
CA ARG A 300 -19.40 -13.07 -3.76
C ARG A 300 -20.56 -13.88 -3.18
N ASP A 301 -21.69 -13.93 -3.89
CA ASP A 301 -22.88 -14.63 -3.45
C ASP A 301 -22.67 -16.16 -3.42
N SER A 302 -21.88 -16.69 -4.37
CA SER A 302 -21.58 -18.13 -4.45
C SER A 302 -20.72 -18.62 -3.31
N VAL A 303 -19.76 -17.79 -2.83
CA VAL A 303 -18.88 -18.13 -1.69
C VAL A 303 -19.46 -17.66 -0.36
N ASN A 304 -20.48 -16.82 -0.38
CA ASN A 304 -21.12 -16.21 0.80
C ASN A 304 -20.10 -15.52 1.74
N LEU A 305 -19.18 -14.74 1.17
CA LEU A 305 -18.15 -13.97 1.87
C LEU A 305 -18.17 -12.50 1.43
N PRO A 306 -17.64 -11.56 2.24
CA PRO A 306 -17.59 -10.16 1.86
C PRO A 306 -16.70 -9.93 0.63
N MET A 307 -17.05 -8.93 -0.16
CA MET A 307 -16.22 -8.41 -1.25
C MET A 307 -16.28 -6.89 -1.24
N TYR A 308 -15.16 -6.24 -1.53
CA TYR A 308 -15.11 -4.80 -1.75
C TYR A 308 -14.30 -4.46 -3.00
N MET A 309 -14.51 -3.26 -3.50
CA MET A 309 -13.73 -2.68 -4.61
C MET A 309 -12.50 -1.99 -4.01
N GLY A 310 -11.36 -2.69 -4.00
CA GLY A 310 -10.12 -2.20 -3.41
C GLY A 310 -9.52 -1.02 -4.16
N GLU A 311 -9.73 -1.01 -5.49
CA GLU A 311 -9.37 0.13 -6.32
C GLU A 311 -10.44 0.45 -7.34
N ILE A 312 -10.67 1.75 -7.48
CA ILE A 312 -11.56 2.37 -8.44
C ILE A 312 -11.17 3.83 -8.61
N GLY A 313 -11.36 4.40 -9.77
CA GLY A 313 -11.03 5.81 -10.03
C GLY A 313 -10.96 6.11 -11.52
N HIS A 314 -10.31 7.22 -11.88
CA HIS A 314 -10.04 7.66 -13.25
C HIS A 314 -11.29 7.91 -14.14
N GLY A 315 -12.49 8.04 -13.53
CA GLY A 315 -13.72 8.42 -14.21
C GLY A 315 -14.00 9.92 -14.09
N THR A 316 -15.07 10.38 -14.80
CA THR A 316 -15.66 11.69 -14.51
C THR A 316 -16.41 11.66 -13.18
N ASP A 317 -16.70 12.84 -12.62
CA ASP A 317 -17.44 12.96 -11.37
C ASP A 317 -18.82 12.26 -11.46
N GLU A 318 -19.52 12.40 -12.58
CA GLU A 318 -20.83 11.76 -12.82
C GLU A 318 -20.70 10.23 -12.87
N TRP A 319 -19.66 9.72 -13.53
CA TRP A 319 -19.39 8.28 -13.59
C TRP A 319 -19.09 7.71 -12.21
N GLN A 320 -18.25 8.40 -11.43
CA GLN A 320 -17.87 7.98 -10.08
C GLN A 320 -19.09 7.93 -9.16
N GLU A 321 -19.93 8.98 -9.17
CA GLU A 321 -21.15 9.03 -8.36
C GLU A 321 -22.13 7.90 -8.73
N ALA A 322 -22.34 7.68 -10.02
CA ALA A 322 -23.21 6.60 -10.49
C ALA A 322 -22.67 5.22 -10.06
N PHE A 323 -21.36 5.03 -10.15
CA PHE A 323 -20.75 3.75 -9.76
C PHE A 323 -20.74 3.52 -8.25
N CYS A 324 -20.50 4.55 -7.43
CA CYS A 324 -20.66 4.46 -5.99
C CYS A 324 -22.07 4.02 -5.59
N LYS A 325 -23.10 4.65 -6.19
CA LYS A 325 -24.50 4.25 -5.96
C LYS A 325 -24.76 2.79 -6.36
N THR A 326 -24.19 2.35 -7.47
CA THR A 326 -24.28 0.96 -7.93
C THR A 326 -23.62 0.00 -6.93
N MET A 327 -22.42 0.31 -6.43
CA MET A 327 -21.73 -0.51 -5.45
C MET A 327 -22.48 -0.58 -4.12
N GLU A 328 -22.99 0.56 -3.63
CA GLU A 328 -23.78 0.61 -2.39
C GLU A 328 -25.06 -0.22 -2.49
N ALA A 329 -25.79 -0.11 -3.62
CA ALA A 329 -27.00 -0.90 -3.87
C ALA A 329 -26.71 -2.42 -3.91
N ASN A 330 -25.49 -2.84 -4.20
CA ASN A 330 -25.08 -4.23 -4.30
C ASN A 330 -24.22 -4.71 -3.10
N ASN A 331 -24.15 -3.93 -2.02
CA ASN A 331 -23.36 -4.27 -0.85
C ASN A 331 -21.87 -4.53 -1.14
N ILE A 332 -21.26 -3.71 -1.97
CA ILE A 332 -19.82 -3.72 -2.28
C ILE A 332 -19.23 -2.40 -1.77
N GLY A 333 -18.43 -2.45 -0.70
CA GLY A 333 -17.68 -1.30 -0.21
C GLY A 333 -16.58 -0.92 -1.18
N TYR A 334 -15.93 0.24 -0.98
CA TYR A 334 -14.93 0.72 -1.92
C TYR A 334 -13.86 1.61 -1.28
N THR A 335 -12.67 1.61 -1.89
CA THR A 335 -11.61 2.58 -1.66
C THR A 335 -11.14 3.17 -2.99
N PHE A 336 -11.19 4.49 -3.11
CA PHE A 336 -10.82 5.18 -4.35
C PHE A 336 -9.31 5.35 -4.49
N TRP A 337 -8.81 5.23 -5.70
CA TRP A 337 -7.40 5.34 -6.06
C TRP A 337 -7.12 6.62 -6.86
N PRO A 338 -6.06 7.36 -6.49
CA PRO A 338 -5.41 7.44 -5.19
C PRO A 338 -5.91 8.64 -4.36
N TYR A 339 -5.49 8.73 -3.10
CA TYR A 339 -5.73 9.91 -2.27
C TYR A 339 -5.06 11.16 -2.85
N LYS A 340 -3.78 11.04 -3.27
CA LYS A 340 -2.94 12.17 -3.66
C LYS A 340 -2.09 11.82 -4.89
N LYS A 341 -2.03 12.71 -5.88
CA LYS A 341 -1.11 12.65 -7.00
C LYS A 341 -0.94 14.01 -7.67
N ILE A 342 -0.01 14.11 -8.65
CA ILE A 342 0.18 15.35 -9.41
C ILE A 342 -1.09 15.73 -10.18
N ASN A 343 -1.47 17.00 -10.15
CA ASN A 343 -2.60 17.64 -10.82
C ASN A 343 -3.98 17.17 -10.29
N SER A 344 -4.66 16.23 -10.94
CA SER A 344 -6.07 15.91 -10.70
C SER A 344 -6.38 14.41 -10.80
N GLY A 345 -7.66 14.03 -10.62
CA GLY A 345 -8.11 12.64 -10.63
C GLY A 345 -7.74 11.90 -9.34
N CYS A 346 -7.83 12.60 -8.22
CA CYS A 346 -7.55 12.15 -6.85
C CYS A 346 -8.25 13.09 -5.87
N MET A 347 -8.24 12.80 -4.58
CA MET A 347 -8.84 13.71 -3.58
C MET A 347 -8.03 15.00 -3.42
N MET A 348 -6.70 14.90 -3.45
CA MET A 348 -5.77 16.02 -3.22
C MET A 348 -4.78 16.13 -4.38
N GLY A 349 -4.95 17.16 -5.22
CA GLY A 349 -4.06 17.44 -6.34
C GLY A 349 -2.77 18.12 -5.89
N ILE A 350 -1.63 17.56 -6.26
CA ILE A 350 -0.31 18.18 -6.05
C ILE A 350 -0.07 19.16 -7.20
N PRO A 351 0.13 20.47 -6.94
CA PRO A 351 0.50 21.41 -7.99
C PRO A 351 1.83 21.01 -8.65
N THR A 352 1.88 21.06 -9.97
CA THR A 352 3.12 20.80 -10.71
C THR A 352 4.26 21.66 -10.17
N PRO A 353 5.37 21.08 -9.72
CA PRO A 353 6.49 21.85 -9.19
C PRO A 353 7.16 22.73 -10.27
N GLU A 354 7.75 23.81 -9.84
CA GLU A 354 8.63 24.61 -10.72
C GLU A 354 9.78 23.74 -11.26
N ASN A 355 10.07 23.86 -12.55
CA ASN A 355 11.07 23.08 -13.29
C ASN A 355 10.83 21.56 -13.31
N TRP A 356 9.60 21.08 -13.02
CA TRP A 356 9.30 19.64 -13.06
C TRP A 356 9.54 18.99 -14.42
N ASP A 357 9.39 19.74 -15.49
CA ASP A 357 9.67 19.27 -16.85
C ASP A 357 11.12 18.80 -17.04
N VAL A 358 12.07 19.33 -16.28
CA VAL A 358 13.48 18.89 -16.30
C VAL A 358 13.58 17.44 -15.80
N VAL A 359 12.90 17.12 -14.70
CA VAL A 359 12.86 15.76 -14.13
C VAL A 359 12.09 14.83 -15.07
N ARG A 360 10.92 15.26 -15.56
CA ARG A 360 10.09 14.49 -16.48
C ARG A 360 10.81 14.18 -17.79
N THR A 361 11.49 15.15 -18.38
CA THR A 361 12.26 14.92 -19.63
C THR A 361 13.35 13.88 -19.40
N PHE A 362 14.06 13.92 -18.29
CA PHE A 362 15.07 12.91 -17.96
C PHE A 362 14.45 11.53 -17.72
N SER A 363 13.27 11.46 -17.06
CA SER A 363 12.59 10.19 -16.82
C SER A 363 12.15 9.48 -18.10
N GLU A 364 11.90 10.23 -19.18
CA GLU A 364 11.47 9.74 -20.50
C GLU A 364 12.63 9.44 -21.45
N ALA A 365 13.83 9.94 -21.15
CA ALA A 365 15.00 9.78 -22.01
C ALA A 365 15.49 8.32 -22.06
N PRO A 366 16.13 7.91 -23.16
CA PRO A 366 16.89 6.66 -23.17
C PRO A 366 17.99 6.69 -22.10
N ARG A 367 18.08 5.61 -21.30
CA ARG A 367 19.01 5.47 -20.16
C ARG A 367 19.59 4.07 -20.03
N SER A 368 19.69 3.35 -21.16
CA SER A 368 20.21 1.96 -21.20
C SER A 368 21.73 1.89 -21.13
N THR A 369 22.42 2.99 -21.45
CA THR A 369 23.87 3.09 -21.43
C THR A 369 24.36 4.30 -20.64
N PHE A 370 25.58 4.23 -20.13
CA PHE A 370 26.19 5.38 -19.43
C PHE A 370 26.34 6.62 -20.32
N SER A 371 26.48 6.46 -21.65
CA SER A 371 26.51 7.58 -22.58
C SER A 371 25.18 8.29 -22.64
N GLU A 372 24.10 7.53 -22.83
CA GLU A 372 22.73 8.05 -22.83
C GLU A 372 22.39 8.79 -21.54
N ILE A 373 22.74 8.21 -20.37
CA ILE A 373 22.52 8.85 -19.06
C ILE A 373 23.26 10.19 -18.99
N ARG A 374 24.54 10.23 -19.41
CA ARG A 374 25.34 11.49 -19.41
C ARG A 374 24.76 12.54 -20.34
N GLU A 375 24.34 12.12 -21.53
CA GLU A 375 23.81 13.02 -22.58
C GLU A 375 22.44 13.59 -22.20
N ALA A 376 21.60 12.76 -21.56
CA ALA A 376 20.27 13.18 -21.12
C ALA A 376 20.27 14.04 -19.84
N ARG A 377 21.36 13.99 -19.05
CA ARG A 377 21.42 14.64 -17.73
C ARG A 377 21.32 16.17 -17.86
N PRO A 378 20.30 16.78 -17.22
CA PRO A 378 20.13 18.23 -17.19
C PRO A 378 21.08 18.88 -16.17
N ASP A 379 20.93 20.20 -15.99
CA ASP A 379 21.53 20.88 -14.84
C ASP A 379 21.09 20.25 -13.52
N GLN A 380 22.07 19.79 -12.76
CA GLN A 380 21.80 19.00 -11.54
C GLN A 380 21.15 19.81 -10.42
N GLU A 381 21.52 21.07 -10.26
CA GLU A 381 20.96 21.90 -9.19
C GLU A 381 19.50 22.24 -9.48
N THR A 382 19.16 22.54 -10.74
CA THR A 382 17.78 22.70 -11.18
C THR A 382 16.96 21.43 -10.95
N ALA A 383 17.50 20.26 -11.29
CA ALA A 383 16.81 18.99 -11.07
C ALA A 383 16.60 18.68 -9.58
N LYS A 384 17.61 18.88 -8.74
CA LYS A 384 17.50 18.72 -7.28
C LYS A 384 16.47 19.66 -6.68
N GLN A 385 16.47 20.93 -7.11
CA GLN A 385 15.49 21.90 -6.65
C GLN A 385 14.06 21.50 -7.06
N ALA A 386 13.87 21.01 -8.30
CA ALA A 386 12.56 20.53 -8.77
C ALA A 386 12.06 19.34 -7.93
N LEU A 387 12.94 18.38 -7.62
CA LEU A 387 12.62 17.24 -6.74
C LEU A 387 12.23 17.70 -5.34
N MET A 388 12.94 18.65 -4.73
CA MET A 388 12.57 19.18 -3.41
C MET A 388 11.30 20.05 -3.45
N ASN A 389 11.04 20.73 -4.57
CA ASN A 389 9.78 21.46 -4.79
C ASN A 389 8.59 20.48 -4.89
N TYR A 390 8.79 19.27 -5.45
CA TYR A 390 7.76 18.22 -5.44
C TYR A 390 7.42 17.81 -4.01
N VAL A 391 8.42 17.55 -3.18
CA VAL A 391 8.19 17.24 -1.75
C VAL A 391 7.42 18.37 -1.05
N LYS A 392 7.81 19.63 -1.27
CA LYS A 392 7.12 20.78 -0.71
C LYS A 392 5.66 20.85 -1.18
N ASN A 393 5.41 20.69 -2.48
CA ASN A 393 4.07 20.79 -3.04
C ASN A 393 3.18 19.61 -2.63
N SER A 394 3.76 18.45 -2.26
CA SER A 394 3.01 17.29 -1.80
C SER A 394 2.54 17.36 -0.35
N THR A 395 3.00 18.35 0.44
CA THR A 395 2.45 18.55 1.80
C THR A 395 0.98 18.97 1.73
N LEU A 396 0.15 18.50 2.66
CA LEU A 396 -1.30 18.78 2.66
C LEU A 396 -1.63 20.27 2.47
N ALA A 397 -0.91 21.15 3.15
CA ALA A 397 -1.13 22.60 3.09
C ALA A 397 -0.90 23.22 1.70
N ASN A 398 -0.15 22.54 0.82
CA ASN A 398 0.13 23.00 -0.53
C ASN A 398 -0.67 22.24 -1.61
N CYS A 399 -1.34 21.15 -1.24
CA CYS A 399 -2.22 20.42 -2.14
C CYS A 399 -3.55 21.15 -2.35
N ILE A 400 -4.20 20.87 -3.47
CA ILE A 400 -5.48 21.46 -3.86
C ILE A 400 -6.58 20.41 -3.71
N PRO A 401 -7.55 20.58 -2.79
CA PRO A 401 -8.69 19.69 -2.69
C PRO A 401 -9.47 19.65 -4.01
N GLN A 402 -9.71 18.46 -4.52
CA GLN A 402 -10.54 18.25 -5.71
C GLN A 402 -11.98 18.02 -5.28
N GLU A 403 -12.69 19.13 -4.97
CA GLU A 403 -14.02 19.08 -4.35
C GLU A 403 -15.05 18.28 -5.16
N GLY A 404 -15.05 18.41 -6.48
CA GLY A 404 -15.91 17.62 -7.37
C GLY A 404 -15.67 16.12 -7.20
N TYR A 405 -14.39 15.72 -7.25
CA TYR A 405 -13.98 14.33 -7.03
C TYR A 405 -14.43 13.82 -5.65
N ILE A 406 -14.19 14.59 -4.57
CA ILE A 406 -14.56 14.17 -3.21
C ILE A 406 -16.08 13.96 -3.10
N ARG A 407 -16.90 14.87 -3.66
CA ARG A 407 -18.36 14.73 -3.66
C ARG A 407 -18.84 13.56 -4.51
N SER A 408 -18.19 13.31 -5.65
CA SER A 408 -18.58 12.23 -6.57
C SER A 408 -18.36 10.83 -5.98
N ILE A 409 -17.42 10.69 -5.05
CA ILE A 409 -17.21 9.43 -4.31
C ILE A 409 -18.04 9.35 -3.02
N LEU A 410 -19.10 10.16 -2.93
CA LEU A 410 -20.05 10.22 -1.82
C LEU A 410 -19.40 10.56 -0.46
N LEU A 411 -18.33 11.33 -0.49
CA LEU A 411 -17.68 11.90 0.69
C LEU A 411 -17.97 13.41 0.81
N LYS A 412 -17.68 13.97 1.97
CA LYS A 412 -17.87 15.40 2.24
C LYS A 412 -16.58 16.16 2.01
N VAL A 413 -16.70 17.37 1.52
CA VAL A 413 -15.57 18.32 1.51
C VAL A 413 -15.49 18.94 2.89
N PRO A 414 -14.36 18.79 3.62
CA PRO A 414 -14.15 19.35 4.94
C PRO A 414 -14.15 20.88 4.98
#